data_792b8ec0306a867803ebf41ded2c99d6
#
_entry.id   792b8ec0306a867803ebf41ded2c99d6
#
_cell.length_a   1.000
_cell.length_b   1.000
_cell.length_c   1.000
_cell.angle_alpha   90.00
_cell.angle_beta   90.00
_cell.angle_gamma   90.00
#
_symmetry.space_group_name_H-M   'P 1'
#
loop_
_entity.id
_entity.type
_entity.pdbx_description
1 polymer ?
#
loop_
_entity_poly.entity_id
_entity_poly.type
_entity_poly.pdbx_seq_one_letter_code
_entity_poly.pdbx_strand_id
1 'polypeptide(L)'
;MFERGFGINRYGKLFKWLGDLDRDFKEENMKPHLKRFQASNVPSDHEIVSKFYLSQNPFSPSDAFQSSDNETRLFSLKNDFTNETREKFGVELTKVDIEQLSEYYKPPILEERDQIFSSYLSLNKYFIENLQEQSLREILIKCGLKKQDLQKDGKKLGSLKLFTLFISHGLKKENADEMVAPLYVLNDLRQLHGHLSDTSFEKRYNSCKERLEIPLASTDLDVFKSLVTRLILLYQNLIDKKDD
;
A
#
# COMPACT_ATOMS: atom_id res chain seq x y z
N MET A 1 15.31 -25.58 -10.26
CA MET A 1 15.02 -24.44 -9.37
C MET A 1 15.89 -23.28 -9.81
N PHE A 2 15.34 -22.10 -10.05
CA PHE A 2 16.14 -20.94 -10.47
C PHE A 2 16.93 -20.40 -9.28
N GLU A 3 18.26 -20.32 -9.39
CA GLU A 3 19.13 -19.86 -8.29
C GLU A 3 19.00 -18.35 -8.02
N ARG A 4 18.59 -17.55 -9.03
CA ARG A 4 18.49 -16.09 -8.94
C ARG A 4 17.12 -15.51 -9.28
N GLY A 5 16.10 -16.33 -9.28
CA GLY A 5 14.75 -15.88 -9.56
C GLY A 5 14.53 -15.39 -11.01
N PHE A 6 13.40 -14.77 -11.23
CA PHE A 6 13.01 -14.11 -12.47
C PHE A 6 12.14 -12.90 -12.12
N GLY A 7 12.06 -11.94 -13.02
CA GLY A 7 11.16 -10.80 -12.88
C GLY A 7 9.91 -10.97 -13.74
N ILE A 8 8.84 -10.27 -13.38
CA ILE A 8 7.65 -10.10 -14.19
C ILE A 8 7.47 -8.60 -14.43
N ASN A 9 7.33 -8.19 -15.69
CA ASN A 9 7.09 -6.80 -16.01
C ASN A 9 5.60 -6.42 -15.85
N ARG A 10 5.27 -5.13 -16.05
CA ARG A 10 3.89 -4.62 -15.96
C ARG A 10 2.90 -5.28 -16.93
N TYR A 11 3.38 -5.92 -18.00
CA TYR A 11 2.57 -6.61 -18.98
C TYR A 11 2.44 -8.13 -18.71
N GLY A 12 2.85 -8.59 -17.52
CA GLY A 12 2.82 -10.01 -17.15
C GLY A 12 3.87 -10.88 -17.84
N LYS A 13 4.84 -10.28 -18.56
CA LYS A 13 5.90 -11.03 -19.24
C LYS A 13 7.04 -11.35 -18.28
N LEU A 14 7.49 -12.59 -18.31
CA LEU A 14 8.67 -13.05 -17.58
C LEU A 14 9.94 -12.53 -18.26
N PHE A 15 10.86 -12.06 -17.44
CA PHE A 15 12.21 -11.72 -17.91
C PHE A 15 13.29 -12.27 -16.98
N LYS A 16 14.47 -12.50 -17.56
CA LYS A 16 15.65 -12.96 -16.84
C LYS A 16 16.90 -12.53 -17.60
N TRP A 17 17.99 -12.27 -16.88
CA TRP A 17 19.28 -11.98 -17.52
C TRP A 17 19.80 -13.18 -18.32
N LEU A 18 20.31 -12.96 -19.51
CA LEU A 18 20.85 -14.02 -20.37
C LEU A 18 21.97 -14.82 -19.68
N GLY A 19 22.84 -14.15 -18.93
CA GLY A 19 23.89 -14.82 -18.16
C GLY A 19 23.37 -15.70 -17.03
N ASP A 20 22.20 -15.40 -16.50
CA ASP A 20 21.54 -16.25 -15.48
C ASP A 20 20.85 -17.46 -16.11
N LEU A 21 20.35 -17.33 -17.33
CA LEU A 21 19.79 -18.46 -18.09
C LEU A 21 20.83 -19.57 -18.31
N ASP A 22 22.06 -19.21 -18.66
CA ASP A 22 23.13 -20.17 -18.86
C ASP A 22 23.53 -20.93 -17.59
N ARG A 23 23.41 -20.28 -16.44
CA ARG A 23 23.67 -20.87 -15.13
C ARG A 23 22.54 -21.79 -14.64
N ASP A 24 21.30 -21.32 -14.81
CA ASP A 24 20.12 -22.01 -14.26
C ASP A 24 19.71 -23.22 -15.12
N PHE A 25 19.92 -23.13 -16.42
CA PHE A 25 19.66 -24.24 -17.37
C PHE A 25 20.95 -25.01 -17.65
N LYS A 26 21.41 -25.76 -16.66
CA LYS A 26 22.57 -26.67 -16.81
C LYS A 26 22.30 -27.84 -17.74
N GLU A 27 21.03 -28.21 -17.94
CA GLU A 27 20.65 -29.29 -18.83
C GLU A 27 20.66 -28.85 -20.29
N GLU A 28 21.44 -29.52 -21.11
CA GLU A 28 21.60 -29.23 -22.56
C GLU A 28 20.27 -29.21 -23.33
N ASN A 29 19.26 -29.93 -22.86
CA ASN A 29 17.99 -30.07 -23.54
C ASN A 29 17.07 -28.85 -23.49
N MET A 30 17.23 -27.95 -22.50
CA MET A 30 16.39 -26.76 -22.37
C MET A 30 16.85 -25.58 -23.23
N LYS A 31 18.17 -25.47 -23.49
CA LYS A 31 18.74 -24.40 -24.32
C LYS A 31 18.23 -24.39 -25.76
N PRO A 32 18.14 -25.55 -26.46
CA PRO A 32 17.57 -25.61 -27.81
C PRO A 32 16.11 -25.22 -27.87
N HIS A 33 15.32 -25.55 -26.83
CA HIS A 33 13.91 -25.16 -26.76
C HIS A 33 13.75 -23.63 -26.66
N LEU A 34 14.52 -22.96 -25.79
CA LEU A 34 14.50 -21.50 -25.64
C LEU A 34 15.02 -20.77 -26.89
N LYS A 35 16.03 -21.34 -27.59
CA LYS A 35 16.54 -20.75 -28.85
C LYS A 35 15.48 -20.60 -29.92
N ARG A 36 14.42 -21.42 -29.93
CA ARG A 36 13.30 -21.28 -30.88
C ARG A 36 12.54 -19.98 -30.75
N PHE A 37 12.58 -19.38 -29.56
CA PHE A 37 11.91 -18.11 -29.24
C PHE A 37 12.87 -16.91 -29.27
N GLN A 38 14.14 -17.13 -29.60
CA GLN A 38 15.13 -16.09 -29.72
C GLN A 38 14.87 -15.23 -30.95
N ALA A 39 14.71 -13.94 -30.75
CA ALA A 39 14.68 -12.94 -31.81
C ALA A 39 15.86 -12.00 -31.64
N SER A 40 16.48 -11.57 -32.76
CA SER A 40 17.52 -10.57 -32.77
C SER A 40 16.96 -9.22 -33.18
N ASN A 41 17.56 -8.13 -32.65
CA ASN A 41 17.19 -6.76 -32.98
C ASN A 41 15.72 -6.38 -32.71
N VAL A 42 15.11 -7.02 -31.70
CA VAL A 42 13.76 -6.65 -31.23
C VAL A 42 13.90 -5.52 -30.21
N PRO A 43 13.20 -4.38 -30.38
CA PRO A 43 13.15 -3.37 -29.35
C PRO A 43 12.61 -3.94 -28.05
N SER A 44 13.17 -3.50 -26.92
CA SER A 44 12.63 -3.87 -25.61
C SER A 44 11.24 -3.27 -25.44
N ASP A 45 10.25 -4.10 -25.16
CA ASP A 45 8.86 -3.71 -24.93
C ASP A 45 8.47 -3.78 -23.44
N HIS A 46 9.44 -3.91 -22.57
CA HIS A 46 9.21 -4.11 -21.14
C HIS A 46 10.10 -3.20 -20.30
N GLU A 47 9.59 -2.89 -19.12
CA GLU A 47 10.35 -2.25 -18.05
C GLU A 47 10.71 -3.28 -16.99
N ILE A 48 11.91 -3.18 -16.46
CA ILE A 48 12.35 -3.99 -15.32
C ILE A 48 11.83 -3.32 -14.06
N VAL A 49 10.88 -3.96 -13.36
CA VAL A 49 10.29 -3.46 -12.12
C VAL A 49 10.67 -4.29 -10.88
N SER A 50 11.47 -5.34 -11.05
CA SER A 50 11.90 -6.19 -9.95
C SER A 50 13.03 -5.55 -9.16
N LYS A 51 12.81 -5.29 -7.87
CA LYS A 51 13.86 -4.78 -6.95
C LYS A 51 15.09 -5.68 -6.93
N PHE A 52 14.90 -6.99 -6.99
CA PHE A 52 15.98 -7.95 -6.99
C PHE A 52 16.93 -7.74 -8.18
N TYR A 53 16.41 -7.55 -9.39
CA TYR A 53 17.21 -7.29 -10.57
C TYR A 53 17.82 -5.88 -10.56
N LEU A 54 17.07 -4.89 -10.13
CA LEU A 54 17.55 -3.51 -10.07
C LEU A 54 18.67 -3.34 -9.04
N SER A 55 18.59 -4.01 -7.89
CA SER A 55 19.62 -3.95 -6.85
C SER A 55 20.95 -4.61 -7.27
N GLN A 56 20.91 -5.54 -8.22
CA GLN A 56 22.11 -6.22 -8.72
C GLN A 56 22.73 -5.55 -9.94
N ASN A 57 22.07 -4.53 -10.50
CA ASN A 57 22.57 -3.81 -11.67
C ASN A 57 23.05 -2.42 -11.26
N PRO A 58 24.39 -2.16 -11.23
CA PRO A 58 24.96 -0.87 -10.85
C PRO A 58 24.63 0.27 -11.83
N PHE A 59 24.07 -0.05 -12.99
CA PHE A 59 23.67 0.94 -14.02
C PHE A 59 22.16 1.20 -14.04
N SER A 60 21.43 0.68 -13.05
CA SER A 60 19.97 0.87 -12.97
C SER A 60 19.66 2.32 -12.61
N PRO A 61 18.80 3.03 -13.37
CA PRO A 61 18.40 4.39 -13.01
C PRO A 61 17.74 4.41 -11.63
N SER A 62 18.12 5.33 -10.77
CA SER A 62 17.57 5.52 -9.42
C SER A 62 16.05 5.68 -9.41
N ASP A 63 15.46 6.16 -10.50
CA ASP A 63 14.02 6.42 -10.61
C ASP A 63 13.17 5.14 -10.68
N ALA A 64 13.73 4.03 -11.14
CA ALA A 64 13.05 2.73 -11.12
C ALA A 64 12.84 2.18 -9.69
N PHE A 65 13.61 2.67 -8.71
CA PHE A 65 13.47 2.30 -7.29
C PHE A 65 12.34 3.02 -6.58
N GLN A 66 11.88 4.17 -7.08
CA GLN A 66 10.94 5.01 -6.33
C GLN A 66 9.54 4.41 -6.17
N SER A 67 9.03 3.66 -7.15
CA SER A 67 7.65 3.15 -7.06
C SER A 67 7.48 1.98 -6.07
N SER A 68 8.49 1.12 -5.96
CA SER A 68 8.49 0.04 -4.95
C SER A 68 9.01 0.48 -3.59
N ASP A 69 9.60 1.67 -3.51
CA ASP A 69 10.08 2.28 -2.27
C ASP A 69 8.93 2.92 -1.47
N ASN A 70 7.91 3.42 -2.16
CA ASN A 70 6.79 4.09 -1.51
C ASN A 70 5.96 3.15 -0.63
N GLU A 71 5.63 1.94 -1.09
CA GLU A 71 4.88 0.99 -0.27
C GLU A 71 5.72 0.48 0.90
N THR A 72 6.99 0.17 0.68
CA THR A 72 7.92 -0.21 1.77
C THR A 72 8.04 0.91 2.80
N ARG A 73 8.19 2.16 2.35
CA ARG A 73 8.22 3.34 3.20
C ARG A 73 6.90 3.52 3.96
N LEU A 74 5.76 3.31 3.30
CA LEU A 74 4.44 3.39 3.94
C LEU A 74 4.31 2.37 5.08
N PHE A 75 4.73 1.12 4.87
CA PHE A 75 4.68 0.10 5.92
C PHE A 75 5.65 0.41 7.06
N SER A 76 6.87 0.87 6.77
CA SER A 76 7.83 1.30 7.79
C SER A 76 7.25 2.43 8.66
N LEU A 77 6.73 3.48 8.05
CA LEU A 77 6.12 4.59 8.78
C LEU A 77 4.93 4.16 9.64
N LYS A 78 4.10 3.24 9.12
CA LYS A 78 2.99 2.69 9.91
C LYS A 78 3.50 1.90 11.11
N ASN A 79 4.58 1.12 10.95
CA ASN A 79 5.21 0.37 12.02
C ASN A 79 5.81 1.31 13.07
N ASP A 80 6.57 2.32 12.65
CA ASP A 80 7.16 3.33 13.53
C ASP A 80 6.07 4.04 14.35
N PHE A 81 5.00 4.50 13.71
CA PHE A 81 3.85 5.11 14.37
C PHE A 81 3.21 4.16 15.40
N THR A 82 3.06 2.88 15.07
CA THR A 82 2.46 1.88 15.97
C THR A 82 3.35 1.67 17.21
N ASN A 83 4.67 1.60 17.00
CA ASN A 83 5.65 1.45 18.07
C ASN A 83 5.69 2.68 18.99
N GLU A 84 5.75 3.90 18.43
CA GLU A 84 5.70 5.14 19.22
C GLU A 84 4.40 5.23 20.04
N THR A 85 3.27 4.84 19.45
CA THR A 85 1.98 4.83 20.16
C THR A 85 1.98 3.81 21.29
N ARG A 86 2.55 2.63 21.07
CA ARG A 86 2.69 1.61 22.11
C ARG A 86 3.55 2.11 23.27
N GLU A 87 4.66 2.76 22.97
CA GLU A 87 5.54 3.35 23.99
C GLU A 87 4.82 4.44 24.79
N LYS A 88 4.08 5.31 24.10
CA LYS A 88 3.39 6.47 24.71
C LYS A 88 2.17 6.09 25.55
N PHE A 89 1.37 5.11 25.10
CA PHE A 89 0.09 4.78 25.73
C PHE A 89 0.06 3.41 26.41
N GLY A 90 1.08 2.57 26.21
CA GLY A 90 1.19 1.25 26.81
C GLY A 90 0.20 0.21 26.25
N VAL A 91 -0.31 0.42 25.00
CA VAL A 91 -1.29 -0.48 24.37
C VAL A 91 -1.00 -0.69 22.89
N GLU A 92 -1.31 -1.87 22.38
CA GLU A 92 -1.18 -2.19 20.96
C GLU A 92 -2.33 -1.57 20.16
N LEU A 93 -1.99 -0.81 19.10
CA LEU A 93 -2.98 -0.22 18.19
C LEU A 93 -3.45 -1.17 17.09
N THR A 94 -2.73 -2.25 16.85
CA THR A 94 -2.98 -3.20 15.77
C THR A 94 -3.25 -4.59 16.31
N LYS A 95 -4.09 -5.36 15.59
CA LYS A 95 -4.43 -6.76 15.94
C LYS A 95 -3.29 -7.72 15.58
N VAL A 96 -2.60 -7.42 14.49
CA VAL A 96 -1.48 -8.20 13.95
C VAL A 96 -0.34 -7.26 13.64
N ASP A 97 0.89 -7.74 13.81
CA ASP A 97 2.10 -7.00 13.52
C ASP A 97 2.15 -6.55 12.05
N ILE A 98 2.50 -5.29 11.83
CA ILE A 98 2.60 -4.69 10.50
C ILE A 98 3.74 -5.31 9.69
N GLU A 99 4.85 -5.69 10.31
CA GLU A 99 5.97 -6.34 9.62
C GLU A 99 5.53 -7.67 9.03
N GLN A 100 4.83 -8.51 9.81
CA GLN A 100 4.27 -9.76 9.32
C GLN A 100 3.29 -9.55 8.17
N LEU A 101 2.45 -8.51 8.23
CA LEU A 101 1.50 -8.22 7.16
C LEU A 101 2.18 -7.71 5.89
N SER A 102 3.28 -6.96 6.02
CA SER A 102 4.02 -6.42 4.87
C SER A 102 4.62 -7.51 3.99
N GLU A 103 5.00 -8.66 4.56
CA GLU A 103 5.51 -9.82 3.82
C GLU A 103 4.47 -10.42 2.86
N TYR A 104 3.19 -10.29 3.18
CA TYR A 104 2.08 -10.82 2.36
C TYR A 104 1.52 -9.78 1.39
N TYR A 105 1.95 -8.53 1.49
CA TYR A 105 1.50 -7.49 0.58
C TYR A 105 2.12 -7.67 -0.80
N LYS A 106 1.26 -7.66 -1.82
CA LYS A 106 1.66 -7.69 -3.22
C LYS A 106 1.24 -6.39 -3.88
N PRO A 107 2.22 -5.54 -4.28
CA PRO A 107 1.89 -4.35 -5.06
C PRO A 107 1.30 -4.75 -6.42
N PRO A 108 0.51 -3.88 -7.06
CA PRO A 108 0.01 -4.15 -8.40
C PRO A 108 1.19 -4.20 -9.38
N ILE A 109 1.34 -5.33 -10.07
CA ILE A 109 2.40 -5.55 -11.07
C ILE A 109 1.92 -5.13 -12.45
N LEU A 110 0.65 -5.39 -12.75
CA LEU A 110 0.00 -5.01 -14.00
C LEU A 110 -0.87 -3.76 -13.78
N GLU A 111 -0.96 -2.93 -14.81
CA GLU A 111 -1.87 -1.76 -14.83
C GLU A 111 -3.34 -2.18 -15.06
N GLU A 112 -3.67 -3.43 -14.72
CA GLU A 112 -5.02 -3.95 -14.82
C GLU A 112 -5.84 -3.53 -13.60
N ARG A 113 -7.06 -3.08 -13.85
CA ARG A 113 -7.99 -2.59 -12.82
C ARG A 113 -8.17 -3.58 -11.68
N ASP A 114 -8.37 -4.86 -11.97
CA ASP A 114 -8.59 -5.89 -10.96
C ASP A 114 -7.41 -6.07 -10.00
N GLN A 115 -6.17 -5.97 -10.50
CA GLN A 115 -4.99 -6.05 -9.65
C GLN A 115 -4.83 -4.83 -8.76
N ILE A 116 -5.08 -3.64 -9.31
CA ILE A 116 -5.02 -2.39 -8.56
C ILE A 116 -6.08 -2.39 -7.45
N PHE A 117 -7.32 -2.81 -7.76
CA PHE A 117 -8.39 -2.89 -6.77
C PHE A 117 -8.15 -3.98 -5.72
N SER A 118 -7.50 -5.10 -6.09
CA SER A 118 -7.05 -6.12 -5.12
C SER A 118 -6.00 -5.57 -4.15
N SER A 119 -5.17 -4.63 -4.60
CA SER A 119 -4.21 -3.94 -3.74
C SER A 119 -4.91 -3.03 -2.72
N TYR A 120 -6.03 -2.36 -3.09
CA TYR A 120 -6.84 -1.62 -2.13
C TYR A 120 -7.44 -2.51 -1.04
N LEU A 121 -7.87 -3.74 -1.38
CA LEU A 121 -8.33 -4.72 -0.38
C LEU A 121 -7.23 -5.05 0.63
N SER A 122 -6.01 -5.29 0.14
CA SER A 122 -4.86 -5.60 0.99
C SER A 122 -4.49 -4.42 1.88
N LEU A 123 -4.38 -3.21 1.32
CA LEU A 123 -4.10 -2.00 2.09
C LEU A 123 -5.20 -1.72 3.12
N ASN A 124 -6.47 -1.90 2.77
CA ASN A 124 -7.58 -1.70 3.73
C ASN A 124 -7.46 -2.65 4.92
N LYS A 125 -7.16 -3.94 4.68
CA LYS A 125 -6.92 -4.91 5.76
C LYS A 125 -5.79 -4.45 6.69
N TYR A 126 -4.69 -3.94 6.14
CA TYR A 126 -3.51 -3.58 6.91
C TYR A 126 -3.66 -2.25 7.66
N PHE A 127 -4.30 -1.27 7.06
CA PHE A 127 -4.34 0.09 7.59
C PHE A 127 -5.63 0.43 8.33
N ILE A 128 -6.74 -0.29 8.08
CA ILE A 128 -8.06 -0.01 8.66
C ILE A 128 -8.58 -1.18 9.48
N GLU A 129 -8.73 -2.38 8.87
CA GLU A 129 -9.31 -3.54 9.56
C GLU A 129 -8.38 -4.09 10.65
N ASN A 130 -7.07 -3.86 10.53
CA ASN A 130 -6.08 -4.23 11.53
C ASN A 130 -6.07 -3.31 12.76
N LEU A 131 -6.78 -2.18 12.75
CA LEU A 131 -6.88 -1.31 13.93
C LEU A 131 -7.60 -2.01 15.07
N GLN A 132 -6.99 -1.96 16.26
CA GLN A 132 -7.56 -2.54 17.48
C GLN A 132 -8.52 -1.55 18.13
N GLU A 133 -9.81 -1.70 17.87
CA GLU A 133 -10.84 -0.77 18.35
C GLU A 133 -10.89 -0.67 19.87
N GLN A 134 -10.64 -1.78 20.58
CA GLN A 134 -10.68 -1.79 22.04
C GLN A 134 -9.57 -0.91 22.61
N SER A 135 -8.35 -1.01 22.10
CA SER A 135 -7.21 -0.18 22.50
C SER A 135 -7.46 1.31 22.24
N LEU A 136 -8.01 1.64 21.04
CA LEU A 136 -8.39 3.00 20.73
C LEU A 136 -9.40 3.57 21.72
N ARG A 137 -10.41 2.79 22.13
CA ARG A 137 -11.41 3.20 23.14
C ARG A 137 -10.77 3.43 24.50
N GLU A 138 -9.87 2.54 24.92
CA GLU A 138 -9.17 2.66 26.20
C GLU A 138 -8.31 3.93 26.26
N ILE A 139 -7.56 4.22 25.19
CA ILE A 139 -6.77 5.48 25.10
C ILE A 139 -7.69 6.68 25.17
N LEU A 140 -8.78 6.70 24.39
CA LEU A 140 -9.70 7.83 24.32
C LEU A 140 -10.36 8.12 25.68
N ILE A 141 -10.72 7.07 26.42
CA ILE A 141 -11.25 7.22 27.79
C ILE A 141 -10.18 7.77 28.73
N LYS A 142 -8.93 7.28 28.64
CA LYS A 142 -7.80 7.84 29.42
C LYS A 142 -7.53 9.30 29.06
N CYS A 143 -7.80 9.71 27.82
CA CYS A 143 -7.70 11.11 27.36
C CYS A 143 -8.91 11.98 27.76
N GLY A 144 -9.88 11.45 28.51
CA GLY A 144 -11.00 12.21 29.07
C GLY A 144 -12.33 12.13 28.31
N LEU A 145 -12.43 11.34 27.22
CA LEU A 145 -13.70 11.13 26.54
C LEU A 145 -14.59 10.20 27.36
N LYS A 146 -15.89 10.47 27.33
CA LYS A 146 -16.87 9.60 27.98
C LYS A 146 -17.28 8.46 27.04
N LYS A 147 -17.75 7.33 27.61
CA LYS A 147 -18.23 6.19 26.81
C LYS A 147 -19.32 6.54 25.80
N GLN A 148 -20.15 7.54 26.10
CA GLN A 148 -21.19 8.03 25.20
C GLN A 148 -20.61 8.74 23.96
N ASP A 149 -19.47 9.41 24.08
CA ASP A 149 -18.80 10.10 22.97
C ASP A 149 -18.20 9.11 21.94
N LEU A 150 -18.05 7.83 22.35
CA LEU A 150 -17.57 6.73 21.52
C LEU A 150 -18.71 5.94 20.86
N GLN A 151 -19.90 6.54 20.81
CA GLN A 151 -21.11 5.97 20.22
C GLN A 151 -21.82 7.04 19.38
N LYS A 152 -22.54 6.60 18.35
CA LYS A 152 -23.45 7.43 17.56
C LYS A 152 -24.75 6.68 17.37
N ASP A 153 -25.88 7.31 17.72
CA ASP A 153 -27.22 6.71 17.61
C ASP A 153 -27.32 5.33 18.33
N GLY A 154 -26.69 5.20 19.52
CA GLY A 154 -26.63 3.98 20.30
C GLY A 154 -25.70 2.88 19.76
N LYS A 155 -25.04 3.11 18.61
CA LYS A 155 -24.09 2.17 17.99
C LYS A 155 -22.65 2.59 18.29
N LYS A 156 -21.80 1.61 18.56
CA LYS A 156 -20.37 1.86 18.77
C LYS A 156 -19.74 2.44 17.48
N LEU A 157 -18.86 3.43 17.64
CA LEU A 157 -18.08 3.98 16.52
C LEU A 157 -17.15 2.89 15.96
N GLY A 158 -17.00 2.84 14.64
CA GLY A 158 -16.05 1.95 13.96
C GLY A 158 -14.61 2.47 14.00
N SER A 159 -13.68 1.62 13.56
CA SER A 159 -12.23 1.82 13.63
C SER A 159 -11.74 3.16 13.07
N LEU A 160 -12.21 3.59 11.89
CA LEU A 160 -11.80 4.87 11.29
C LEU A 160 -12.23 6.08 12.13
N LYS A 161 -13.49 6.09 12.64
CA LYS A 161 -13.95 7.19 13.50
C LYS A 161 -13.21 7.21 14.83
N LEU A 162 -12.95 6.06 15.43
CA LEU A 162 -12.13 5.97 16.64
C LEU A 162 -10.70 6.44 16.39
N PHE A 163 -10.13 6.11 15.24
CA PHE A 163 -8.80 6.56 14.86
C PHE A 163 -8.74 8.09 14.64
N THR A 164 -9.76 8.67 14.00
CA THR A 164 -9.87 10.14 13.89
C THR A 164 -9.91 10.81 15.27
N LEU A 165 -10.75 10.30 16.20
CA LEU A 165 -10.81 10.81 17.57
C LEU A 165 -9.48 10.62 18.30
N PHE A 166 -8.79 9.52 18.08
CA PHE A 166 -7.48 9.28 18.67
C PHE A 166 -6.43 10.30 18.19
N ILE A 167 -6.44 10.67 16.91
CA ILE A 167 -5.54 11.71 16.38
C ILE A 167 -5.85 13.06 17.01
N SER A 168 -7.13 13.44 17.11
CA SER A 168 -7.50 14.75 17.67
C SER A 168 -7.33 14.82 19.19
N HIS A 169 -7.78 13.83 19.94
CA HIS A 169 -7.78 13.87 21.41
C HIS A 169 -6.57 13.20 22.05
N GLY A 170 -6.11 12.07 21.49
CA GLY A 170 -4.95 11.32 22.01
C GLY A 170 -3.62 11.94 21.62
N LEU A 171 -3.47 12.32 20.35
CA LEU A 171 -2.26 12.92 19.81
C LEU A 171 -2.33 14.46 19.79
N LYS A 172 -3.50 15.06 20.07
CA LYS A 172 -3.74 16.51 20.10
C LYS A 172 -3.36 17.21 18.78
N LYS A 173 -3.53 16.49 17.64
CA LYS A 173 -3.30 17.08 16.32
C LYS A 173 -4.53 17.83 15.86
N GLU A 174 -4.33 19.03 15.33
CA GLU A 174 -5.37 19.78 14.62
C GLU A 174 -5.68 19.13 13.27
N ASN A 175 -6.86 19.41 12.70
CA ASN A 175 -7.27 18.90 11.37
C ASN A 175 -7.26 17.37 11.23
N ALA A 176 -7.58 16.63 12.29
CA ALA A 176 -7.59 15.16 12.29
C ALA A 176 -8.47 14.56 11.18
N ASP A 177 -9.61 15.19 10.85
CA ASP A 177 -10.48 14.72 9.76
C ASP A 177 -9.79 14.81 8.38
N GLU A 178 -9.06 15.90 8.11
CA GLU A 178 -8.30 16.07 6.88
C GLU A 178 -7.12 15.10 6.81
N MET A 179 -6.41 14.93 7.92
CA MET A 179 -5.30 13.97 8.01
C MET A 179 -5.75 12.55 7.71
N VAL A 180 -6.91 12.12 8.20
CA VAL A 180 -7.44 10.76 8.03
C VAL A 180 -8.17 10.58 6.70
N ALA A 181 -8.46 11.64 5.95
CA ALA A 181 -9.19 11.57 4.68
C ALA A 181 -8.66 10.50 3.70
N PRO A 182 -7.33 10.25 3.54
CA PRO A 182 -6.82 9.19 2.68
C PRO A 182 -7.27 7.79 3.09
N LEU A 183 -7.45 7.51 4.38
CA LEU A 183 -7.97 6.22 4.85
C LEU A 183 -9.46 6.04 4.52
N TYR A 184 -10.25 7.10 4.55
CA TYR A 184 -11.63 7.06 4.08
C TYR A 184 -11.70 6.81 2.58
N VAL A 185 -10.82 7.44 1.77
CA VAL A 185 -10.72 7.17 0.33
C VAL A 185 -10.32 5.72 0.08
N LEU A 186 -9.35 5.17 0.82
CA LEU A 186 -8.97 3.76 0.74
C LEU A 186 -10.15 2.83 1.01
N ASN A 187 -10.95 3.12 2.05
CA ASN A 187 -12.14 2.33 2.38
C ASN A 187 -13.19 2.38 1.26
N ASP A 188 -13.41 3.55 0.65
CA ASP A 188 -14.36 3.71 -0.45
C ASP A 188 -13.88 2.98 -1.71
N LEU A 189 -12.59 3.09 -2.07
CA LEU A 189 -11.99 2.35 -3.19
C LEU A 189 -12.08 0.83 -2.99
N ARG A 190 -11.84 0.35 -1.77
CA ARG A 190 -12.02 -1.07 -1.44
C ARG A 190 -13.46 -1.54 -1.65
N GLN A 191 -14.44 -0.72 -1.26
CA GLN A 191 -15.86 -1.06 -1.46
C GLN A 191 -16.24 -1.12 -2.95
N LEU A 192 -15.62 -0.28 -3.78
CA LEU A 192 -15.85 -0.26 -5.22
C LEU A 192 -15.41 -1.57 -5.91
N HIS A 193 -14.44 -2.30 -5.37
CA HIS A 193 -14.01 -3.59 -5.93
C HIS A 193 -15.17 -4.60 -6.06
N GLY A 194 -16.08 -4.63 -5.12
CA GLY A 194 -17.26 -5.50 -5.17
C GLY A 194 -18.38 -5.01 -6.11
N HIS A 195 -18.24 -3.82 -6.73
CA HIS A 195 -19.29 -3.14 -7.50
C HIS A 195 -18.79 -2.62 -8.85
N LEU A 196 -17.80 -3.27 -9.47
CA LEU A 196 -17.19 -2.84 -10.74
C LEU A 196 -18.18 -2.72 -11.90
N SER A 197 -19.29 -3.46 -11.86
CA SER A 197 -20.36 -3.43 -12.86
C SER A 197 -21.56 -2.54 -12.48
N ASP A 198 -21.50 -1.84 -11.33
CA ASP A 198 -22.59 -0.97 -10.89
C ASP A 198 -22.63 0.34 -11.70
N THR A 199 -23.81 0.81 -12.06
CA THR A 199 -24.02 2.10 -12.75
C THR A 199 -23.54 3.30 -11.91
N SER A 200 -23.44 3.16 -10.60
CA SER A 200 -22.91 4.17 -9.68
C SER A 200 -21.37 4.18 -9.57
N PHE A 201 -20.68 3.18 -10.13
CA PHE A 201 -19.24 3.01 -9.99
C PHE A 201 -18.46 4.27 -10.39
N GLU A 202 -18.63 4.74 -11.61
CA GLU A 202 -17.89 5.88 -12.15
C GLU A 202 -18.08 7.15 -11.29
N LYS A 203 -19.32 7.40 -10.84
CA LYS A 203 -19.61 8.55 -9.97
C LYS A 203 -18.85 8.47 -8.65
N ARG A 204 -18.86 7.29 -8.01
CA ARG A 204 -18.18 7.07 -6.73
C ARG A 204 -16.66 7.09 -6.90
N TYR A 205 -16.16 6.52 -8.00
CA TYR A 205 -14.73 6.52 -8.32
C TYR A 205 -14.20 7.93 -8.60
N ASN A 206 -14.96 8.73 -9.36
CA ASN A 206 -14.62 10.13 -9.60
C ASN A 206 -14.62 10.96 -8.31
N SER A 207 -15.53 10.70 -7.38
CA SER A 207 -15.51 11.33 -6.05
C SER A 207 -14.22 10.96 -5.26
N CYS A 208 -13.70 9.73 -5.41
CA CYS A 208 -12.40 9.37 -4.83
C CYS A 208 -11.25 10.16 -5.48
N LYS A 209 -11.26 10.35 -6.81
CA LYS A 209 -10.25 11.17 -7.51
C LYS A 209 -10.28 12.62 -7.05
N GLU A 210 -11.46 13.22 -6.93
CA GLU A 210 -11.63 14.59 -6.41
C GLU A 210 -11.05 14.74 -5.01
N ARG A 211 -11.33 13.81 -4.12
CA ARG A 211 -10.79 13.81 -2.74
C ARG A 211 -9.29 13.56 -2.67
N LEU A 212 -8.71 12.91 -3.68
CA LEU A 212 -7.26 12.78 -3.87
C LEU A 212 -6.66 13.99 -4.60
N GLU A 213 -7.46 14.96 -5.04
CA GLU A 213 -7.05 16.16 -5.79
C GLU A 213 -6.27 15.83 -7.06
N ILE A 214 -6.74 14.79 -7.79
CA ILE A 214 -6.16 14.39 -9.06
C ILE A 214 -7.16 14.56 -10.20
N PRO A 215 -6.69 14.77 -11.45
CA PRO A 215 -7.57 14.90 -12.61
C PRO A 215 -8.50 13.69 -12.78
N LEU A 216 -9.74 13.93 -13.23
CA LEU A 216 -10.70 12.84 -13.50
C LEU A 216 -10.20 11.89 -14.60
N ALA A 217 -9.37 12.37 -15.52
CA ALA A 217 -8.76 11.57 -16.58
C ALA A 217 -7.57 10.69 -16.10
N SER A 218 -7.17 10.78 -14.83
CA SER A 218 -6.08 9.97 -14.26
C SER A 218 -6.36 8.48 -14.37
N THR A 219 -5.32 7.69 -14.66
CA THR A 219 -5.40 6.23 -14.73
C THR A 219 -5.64 5.60 -13.36
N ASP A 220 -6.05 4.32 -13.34
CA ASP A 220 -6.21 3.58 -12.08
C ASP A 220 -4.89 3.49 -11.30
N LEU A 221 -3.77 3.40 -12.00
CA LEU A 221 -2.42 3.40 -11.39
C LEU A 221 -2.08 4.77 -10.78
N ASP A 222 -2.46 5.88 -11.41
CA ASP A 222 -2.25 7.22 -10.85
C ASP A 222 -3.05 7.43 -9.57
N VAL A 223 -4.29 6.92 -9.53
CA VAL A 223 -5.12 6.92 -8.32
C VAL A 223 -4.43 6.15 -7.20
N PHE A 224 -3.92 4.96 -7.51
CA PHE A 224 -3.20 4.13 -6.54
C PHE A 224 -1.95 4.84 -6.00
N LYS A 225 -1.10 5.36 -6.88
CA LYS A 225 0.13 6.09 -6.51
C LYS A 225 -0.17 7.33 -5.65
N SER A 226 -1.20 8.08 -6.03
CA SER A 226 -1.63 9.27 -5.27
C SER A 226 -2.11 8.87 -3.87
N LEU A 227 -2.92 7.82 -3.76
CA LEU A 227 -3.39 7.31 -2.47
C LEU A 227 -2.22 6.89 -1.58
N VAL A 228 -1.27 6.09 -2.10
CA VAL A 228 -0.07 5.64 -1.35
C VAL A 228 0.73 6.85 -0.86
N THR A 229 0.95 7.84 -1.72
CA THR A 229 1.66 9.08 -1.35
C THR A 229 0.96 9.82 -0.21
N ARG A 230 -0.38 9.94 -0.25
CA ARG A 230 -1.14 10.60 0.81
C ARG A 230 -1.17 9.81 2.11
N LEU A 231 -1.16 8.48 2.04
CA LEU A 231 -1.00 7.62 3.22
C LEU A 231 0.39 7.76 3.85
N ILE A 232 1.44 7.90 3.04
CA ILE A 232 2.80 8.21 3.54
C ILE A 232 2.79 9.54 4.28
N LEU A 233 2.23 10.60 3.69
CA LEU A 233 2.14 11.91 4.32
C LEU A 233 1.35 11.88 5.64
N LEU A 234 0.25 11.12 5.69
CA LEU A 234 -0.50 10.90 6.93
C LEU A 234 0.42 10.39 8.04
N TYR A 235 1.10 9.25 7.83
CA TYR A 235 1.93 8.66 8.87
C TYR A 235 3.16 9.49 9.21
N GLN A 236 3.77 10.17 8.23
CA GLN A 236 4.85 11.13 8.49
C GLN A 236 4.42 12.29 9.42
N ASN A 237 3.18 12.76 9.28
CA ASN A 237 2.64 13.83 10.12
C ASN A 237 2.18 13.33 11.51
N LEU A 238 1.96 12.02 11.65
CA LEU A 238 1.58 11.41 12.93
C LEU A 238 2.77 11.06 13.81
N ILE A 239 3.90 10.72 13.22
CA ILE A 239 5.16 10.47 13.93
C ILE A 239 5.67 11.82 14.44
N ASP A 240 5.89 11.93 15.75
CA ASP A 240 6.50 13.12 16.33
C ASP A 240 7.93 13.23 15.80
N LYS A 241 8.24 14.32 15.08
CA LYS A 241 9.63 14.61 14.74
C LYS A 241 10.37 14.74 16.06
N LYS A 242 11.28 13.83 16.34
CA LYS A 242 12.32 14.07 17.34
C LYS A 242 13.11 15.24 16.78
N ASP A 243 12.94 16.42 17.39
CA ASP A 243 13.83 17.54 17.11
C ASP A 243 15.25 17.07 17.49
N ASP A 244 16.08 16.85 16.45
CA ASP A 244 17.51 16.57 16.58
C ASP A 244 18.23 17.83 17.11
#